data_1cf27123c2ce1e2ef196d2676c819e86
#
_entry.id   1cf27123c2ce1e2ef196d2676c819e86
#
_cell.length_a   1.000
_cell.length_b   1.000
_cell.length_c   1.000
_cell.angle_alpha   90.00
_cell.angle_beta   90.00
_cell.angle_gamma   90.00
#
_symmetry.space_group_name_H-M   'P 1'
#
loop_
_entity.id
_entity.type
_entity.pdbx_description
1 polymer ?
#
loop_
_entity_poly.entity_id
_entity_poly.type
_entity_poly.pdbx_seq_one_letter_code
_entity_poly.pdbx_strand_id
1 'polypeptide(L)'
;MLPELQYDVLASLASGLSPETVEQELFQNLPRADGQNRSTAAPEATSTFTEAMKRSQGYIVVVNDSKELGDILHRPFDRWRVFLHPTQQRIAEHPPYNGPTRVTGGPGTGKTVVALHRAHHLARNAQLVKNSILLTTYTKNLAAEVARNLSLLITDPVVRGRIEVDNIDVIAHRYFQQLHPNSGDPIERRDRLPRWQQLARRHHLDLPDSFLDQEWRQVVLGQQITTAQQYREADRKGRGNRLSLVLRDRLWAVFEEFTAQLRGENTWAFEEIVAEAARLLHKRDEKPYQHVIVDEAQDLHPAHWRMLRALVGEHEDDLFIAGDTYQRIYDNKVSLRSLGVRVTGRSTKLRINYRTSREILLRSTALLLGERVDDMDEGEENLVGYRSSFRGHQPETASFTDEAAEIAAIIRRVQHWLRQGIRPETVAITSRRRHFGERAAEALAAAGISTSQLDDVATTGGVRIGTMHKMKGLEFRCVVVADVRAGIVPLTAAVTNPEVDPQQHQQDLQAERNLLFVACTRARDSLFVSWHGEPSTFLHPALPTEHTRGSR
;
A
#
# COMPACT_ATOMS: atom_id res chain seq x y z
N MET A 1 -9.70 -7.93 -32.61
CA MET A 1 -9.53 -7.53 -31.21
C MET A 1 -10.88 -7.01 -30.75
N LEU A 2 -11.36 -7.46 -29.60
CA LEU A 2 -12.60 -6.93 -29.03
C LEU A 2 -12.36 -5.46 -28.60
N PRO A 3 -13.36 -4.56 -28.71
CA PRO A 3 -13.30 -3.23 -28.12
C PRO A 3 -12.99 -3.30 -26.62
N GLU A 4 -12.27 -2.31 -26.09
CA GLU A 4 -11.75 -2.33 -24.71
C GLU A 4 -12.82 -2.62 -23.65
N LEU A 5 -14.00 -1.99 -23.80
CA LEU A 5 -15.13 -2.21 -22.88
C LEU A 5 -15.64 -3.67 -22.90
N GLN A 6 -15.67 -4.30 -24.07
CA GLN A 6 -16.10 -5.70 -24.19
C GLN A 6 -15.08 -6.66 -23.57
N TYR A 7 -13.79 -6.33 -23.64
CA TYR A 7 -12.75 -7.09 -22.97
C TYR A 7 -12.87 -6.97 -21.44
N ASP A 8 -13.11 -5.77 -20.92
CA ASP A 8 -13.27 -5.53 -19.48
C ASP A 8 -14.50 -6.24 -18.91
N VAL A 9 -15.61 -6.25 -19.66
CA VAL A 9 -16.83 -7.03 -19.30
C VAL A 9 -16.51 -8.52 -19.24
N LEU A 10 -15.86 -9.08 -20.28
CA LEU A 10 -15.54 -10.50 -20.32
C LEU A 10 -14.52 -10.91 -19.26
N ALA A 11 -13.51 -10.08 -19.00
CA ALA A 11 -12.52 -10.32 -17.96
C ALA A 11 -13.16 -10.30 -16.56
N SER A 12 -14.11 -9.40 -16.33
CA SER A 12 -14.85 -9.29 -15.07
C SER A 12 -15.78 -10.49 -14.84
N LEU A 13 -16.50 -10.92 -15.86
CA LEU A 13 -17.33 -12.14 -15.81
C LEU A 13 -16.47 -13.40 -15.62
N ALA A 14 -15.32 -13.49 -16.29
CA ALA A 14 -14.38 -14.60 -16.13
C ALA A 14 -13.74 -14.64 -14.74
N SER A 15 -13.68 -13.51 -14.03
CA SER A 15 -13.23 -13.43 -12.62
C SER A 15 -14.32 -13.81 -11.60
N GLY A 16 -15.51 -14.20 -12.07
CA GLY A 16 -16.61 -14.69 -11.22
C GLY A 16 -17.56 -13.61 -10.70
N LEU A 17 -17.50 -12.40 -11.24
CA LEU A 17 -18.46 -11.35 -10.91
C LEU A 17 -19.81 -11.59 -11.59
N SER A 18 -20.91 -11.26 -10.90
CA SER A 18 -22.23 -11.38 -11.51
C SER A 18 -22.43 -10.34 -12.61
N PRO A 19 -23.24 -10.62 -13.64
CA PRO A 19 -23.56 -9.65 -14.70
C PRO A 19 -24.06 -8.31 -14.14
N GLU A 20 -24.87 -8.36 -13.08
CA GLU A 20 -25.43 -7.17 -12.43
C GLU A 20 -24.33 -6.32 -11.77
N THR A 21 -23.35 -6.96 -11.12
CA THR A 21 -22.20 -6.26 -10.52
C THR A 21 -21.32 -5.61 -11.59
N VAL A 22 -21.11 -6.32 -12.71
CA VAL A 22 -20.35 -5.81 -13.85
C VAL A 22 -21.07 -4.62 -14.50
N GLU A 23 -22.38 -4.70 -14.66
CA GLU A 23 -23.20 -3.61 -15.18
C GLU A 23 -23.15 -2.38 -14.26
N GLN A 24 -23.31 -2.60 -12.96
CA GLN A 24 -23.30 -1.55 -11.96
C GLN A 24 -21.95 -0.82 -11.92
N GLU A 25 -20.82 -1.51 -11.98
CA GLU A 25 -19.50 -0.94 -11.83
C GLU A 25 -18.91 -0.35 -13.13
N LEU A 26 -19.17 -0.97 -14.27
CA LEU A 26 -18.63 -0.52 -15.54
C LEU A 26 -19.53 0.50 -16.26
N PHE A 27 -20.86 0.44 -16.07
CA PHE A 27 -21.80 1.26 -16.82
C PHE A 27 -22.46 2.39 -16.02
N GLN A 28 -22.51 2.36 -14.68
CA GLN A 28 -23.10 3.45 -13.88
C GLN A 28 -22.35 4.78 -13.99
N ASN A 29 -21.07 4.76 -14.38
CA ASN A 29 -20.24 5.95 -14.56
C ASN A 29 -20.12 6.39 -16.04
N LEU A 30 -20.79 5.74 -16.96
CA LEU A 30 -20.95 6.27 -18.32
C LEU A 30 -22.04 7.36 -18.31
N PRO A 31 -21.79 8.54 -18.92
CA PRO A 31 -22.85 9.52 -19.05
C PRO A 31 -24.03 8.88 -19.77
N ARG A 32 -25.17 8.79 -19.09
CA ARG A 32 -26.42 8.36 -19.70
C ARG A 32 -26.73 9.34 -20.82
N ALA A 33 -26.84 8.85 -22.04
CA ALA A 33 -27.46 9.59 -23.12
C ALA A 33 -28.92 9.81 -22.72
N ASP A 34 -29.30 11.03 -22.35
CA ASP A 34 -30.68 11.40 -22.09
C ASP A 34 -31.51 11.03 -23.31
N GLY A 35 -32.39 10.05 -23.09
CA GLY A 35 -33.35 9.64 -24.07
C GLY A 35 -34.43 10.71 -24.24
N GLN A 36 -34.29 11.53 -25.26
CA GLN A 36 -35.45 12.11 -25.91
C GLN A 36 -35.13 12.56 -27.34
N ASN A 37 -36.00 12.13 -28.24
CA ASN A 37 -36.20 12.51 -29.65
C ASN A 37 -35.27 11.91 -30.72
N ARG A 38 -35.75 10.83 -31.28
CA ARG A 38 -35.47 10.46 -32.67
C ARG A 38 -36.08 11.54 -33.59
N SER A 39 -35.28 12.47 -34.04
CA SER A 39 -35.54 13.26 -35.24
C SER A 39 -34.56 12.81 -36.31
N THR A 40 -35.09 12.35 -37.42
CA THR A 40 -34.39 11.97 -38.64
C THR A 40 -33.92 13.21 -39.38
N ALA A 41 -32.71 13.68 -39.06
CA ALA A 41 -31.97 14.60 -39.93
C ALA A 41 -30.48 14.25 -39.75
N ALA A 42 -29.77 14.04 -40.88
CA ALA A 42 -28.35 13.77 -40.91
C ALA A 42 -27.59 14.98 -40.33
N PRO A 43 -26.72 14.81 -39.28
CA PRO A 43 -26.00 15.95 -38.73
C PRO A 43 -24.76 16.29 -39.56
N GLU A 44 -24.49 17.56 -39.73
CA GLU A 44 -23.29 18.11 -40.33
C GLU A 44 -22.02 17.58 -39.56
N ALA A 45 -21.08 17.01 -40.30
CA ALA A 45 -19.97 16.22 -39.79
C ALA A 45 -18.97 16.99 -38.87
N THR A 46 -19.00 18.30 -38.83
CA THR A 46 -18.06 19.15 -38.07
C THR A 46 -18.47 19.43 -36.62
N SER A 47 -19.77 19.50 -36.33
CA SER A 47 -20.24 19.73 -34.95
C SER A 47 -20.12 18.51 -34.04
N THR A 48 -20.27 17.32 -34.60
CA THR A 48 -20.21 16.03 -33.91
C THR A 48 -18.80 15.66 -33.43
N PHE A 49 -17.75 16.01 -34.19
CA PHE A 49 -16.37 15.71 -33.79
C PHE A 49 -15.91 16.55 -32.60
N THR A 50 -16.21 17.84 -32.62
CA THR A 50 -15.86 18.76 -31.50
C THR A 50 -16.66 18.44 -30.22
N GLU A 51 -17.91 18.03 -30.34
CA GLU A 51 -18.70 17.56 -29.19
C GLU A 51 -18.27 16.19 -28.70
N ALA A 52 -17.90 15.26 -29.58
CA ALA A 52 -17.31 13.98 -29.23
C ALA A 52 -15.95 14.17 -28.53
N MET A 53 -15.11 15.09 -29.01
CA MET A 53 -13.87 15.48 -28.33
C MET A 53 -14.11 16.07 -26.96
N LYS A 54 -15.08 16.98 -26.80
CA LYS A 54 -15.46 17.53 -25.47
C LYS A 54 -15.96 16.44 -24.51
N ARG A 55 -16.70 15.45 -25.01
CA ARG A 55 -17.17 14.29 -24.21
C ARG A 55 -16.03 13.32 -23.87
N SER A 56 -15.00 13.26 -24.71
CA SER A 56 -13.80 12.43 -24.52
C SER A 56 -12.69 13.10 -23.70
N GLN A 57 -12.86 14.34 -23.25
CA GLN A 57 -11.85 15.08 -22.46
C GLN A 57 -11.42 14.38 -21.15
N GLY A 58 -12.11 13.35 -20.68
CA GLY A 58 -11.68 12.47 -19.60
C GLY A 58 -10.72 11.34 -20.03
N TYR A 59 -10.62 11.07 -21.34
CA TYR A 59 -9.86 9.94 -21.92
C TYR A 59 -8.77 10.37 -22.89
N ILE A 60 -8.84 11.59 -23.42
CA ILE A 60 -7.90 12.12 -24.41
C ILE A 60 -7.41 13.46 -23.88
N VAL A 61 -6.13 13.57 -23.59
CA VAL A 61 -5.47 14.86 -23.38
C VAL A 61 -5.28 15.49 -24.75
N VAL A 62 -6.06 16.52 -25.05
CA VAL A 62 -5.85 17.29 -26.27
C VAL A 62 -4.65 18.19 -26.03
N VAL A 63 -3.54 17.84 -26.62
CA VAL A 63 -2.35 18.69 -26.71
C VAL A 63 -2.60 19.69 -27.84
N ASN A 64 -2.67 20.97 -27.51
CA ASN A 64 -3.09 22.00 -28.45
C ASN A 64 -2.05 22.31 -29.53
N ASP A 65 -0.78 21.96 -29.29
CA ASP A 65 0.28 22.10 -30.29
C ASP A 65 1.46 21.12 -30.09
N SER A 66 2.29 21.00 -31.11
CA SER A 66 3.49 20.15 -31.09
C SER A 66 4.55 20.61 -30.07
N LYS A 67 4.50 21.86 -29.62
CA LYS A 67 5.42 22.41 -28.63
C LYS A 67 5.03 21.97 -27.24
N GLU A 68 3.73 22.00 -26.90
CA GLU A 68 3.19 21.48 -25.65
C GLU A 68 3.48 19.97 -25.50
N LEU A 69 3.33 19.20 -26.58
CA LEU A 69 3.72 17.78 -26.61
C LEU A 69 5.23 17.60 -26.44
N GLY A 70 6.05 18.43 -27.10
CA GLY A 70 7.50 18.45 -26.95
C GLY A 70 7.91 18.76 -25.52
N ASP A 71 7.32 19.78 -24.91
CA ASP A 71 7.58 20.18 -23.53
C ASP A 71 7.18 19.09 -22.51
N ILE A 72 6.10 18.36 -22.79
CA ILE A 72 5.69 17.19 -22.01
C ILE A 72 6.69 16.05 -22.14
N LEU A 73 7.10 15.71 -23.36
CA LEU A 73 8.00 14.58 -23.63
C LEU A 73 9.45 14.84 -23.18
N HIS A 74 9.89 16.11 -23.13
CA HIS A 74 11.24 16.49 -22.69
C HIS A 74 11.35 16.80 -21.20
N ARG A 75 10.25 16.70 -20.44
CA ARG A 75 10.33 16.89 -18.98
C ARG A 75 11.20 15.80 -18.34
N PRO A 76 12.09 16.15 -17.40
CA PRO A 76 12.86 15.16 -16.64
C PRO A 76 11.93 14.12 -16.03
N PHE A 77 12.36 12.86 -15.97
CA PHE A 77 11.60 11.73 -15.42
C PHE A 77 11.00 12.04 -14.03
N ASP A 78 11.70 12.83 -13.23
CA ASP A 78 11.25 13.23 -11.89
C ASP A 78 9.98 14.10 -11.91
N ARG A 79 9.75 14.89 -12.96
CA ARG A 79 8.50 15.67 -13.10
C ARG A 79 7.30 14.81 -13.50
N TRP A 80 7.51 13.65 -14.11
CA TRP A 80 6.44 12.69 -14.37
C TRP A 80 5.90 12.06 -13.09
N ARG A 81 6.69 11.97 -12.04
CA ARG A 81 6.28 11.43 -10.74
C ARG A 81 5.20 12.27 -10.05
N VAL A 82 5.10 13.54 -10.40
CA VAL A 82 4.10 14.47 -9.85
C VAL A 82 3.08 14.94 -10.90
N PHE A 83 3.04 14.30 -12.07
CA PHE A 83 2.06 14.63 -13.10
C PHE A 83 0.67 14.14 -12.70
N LEU A 84 -0.32 15.04 -12.81
CA LEU A 84 -1.71 14.78 -12.45
C LEU A 84 -2.56 14.61 -13.70
N HIS A 85 -3.16 13.44 -13.87
CA HIS A 85 -4.11 13.19 -14.96
C HIS A 85 -5.43 13.97 -14.70
N PRO A 86 -6.17 14.42 -15.74
CA PRO A 86 -7.40 15.18 -15.55
C PRO A 86 -8.45 14.55 -14.64
N THR A 87 -8.59 13.22 -14.65
CA THR A 87 -9.49 12.51 -13.72
C THR A 87 -9.01 12.59 -12.27
N GLN A 88 -7.71 12.57 -12.03
CA GLN A 88 -7.09 12.74 -10.71
C GLN A 88 -7.18 14.20 -10.25
N GLN A 89 -7.04 15.14 -11.19
CA GLN A 89 -7.16 16.58 -10.91
C GLN A 89 -8.51 16.95 -10.33
N ARG A 90 -9.61 16.39 -10.85
CA ARG A 90 -10.96 16.60 -10.30
C ARG A 90 -11.07 16.18 -8.83
N ILE A 91 -10.31 15.19 -8.40
CA ILE A 91 -10.29 14.73 -7.00
C ILE A 91 -9.39 15.62 -6.15
N ALA A 92 -8.19 15.93 -6.65
CA ALA A 92 -7.20 16.72 -5.94
C ALA A 92 -7.63 18.19 -5.75
N GLU A 93 -8.28 18.78 -6.76
CA GLU A 93 -8.74 20.17 -6.78
C GLU A 93 -10.26 20.31 -6.56
N HIS A 94 -10.90 19.24 -6.09
CA HIS A 94 -12.32 19.26 -5.76
C HIS A 94 -12.63 20.41 -4.76
N PRO A 95 -13.76 21.12 -4.89
CA PRO A 95 -14.26 22.00 -3.85
C PRO A 95 -14.25 21.33 -2.48
N PRO A 96 -14.35 22.06 -1.36
CA PRO A 96 -14.25 21.47 -0.03
C PRO A 96 -15.12 20.22 0.12
N TYR A 97 -14.54 19.15 0.61
CA TYR A 97 -15.26 17.93 0.97
C TYR A 97 -15.91 18.14 2.35
N ASN A 98 -17.16 17.77 2.50
CA ASN A 98 -17.87 17.88 3.77
C ASN A 98 -17.42 16.74 4.73
N GLY A 99 -16.19 16.82 5.25
CA GLY A 99 -15.59 15.87 6.17
C GLY A 99 -14.64 14.85 5.51
N PRO A 100 -14.34 13.73 6.18
CA PRO A 100 -13.37 12.76 5.73
C PRO A 100 -13.64 12.21 4.33
N THR A 101 -12.61 12.15 3.49
CA THR A 101 -12.68 11.70 2.10
C THR A 101 -11.65 10.61 1.84
N ARG A 102 -12.04 9.59 1.07
CA ARG A 102 -11.17 8.46 0.74
C ARG A 102 -10.95 8.33 -0.77
N VAL A 103 -9.70 8.07 -1.15
CA VAL A 103 -9.30 7.70 -2.50
C VAL A 103 -8.67 6.33 -2.48
N THR A 104 -9.30 5.37 -3.14
CA THR A 104 -8.78 4.00 -3.30
C THR A 104 -8.30 3.77 -4.73
N GLY A 105 -7.62 2.66 -4.95
CA GLY A 105 -7.15 2.25 -6.27
C GLY A 105 -5.94 1.35 -6.15
N GLY A 106 -5.73 0.49 -7.12
CA GLY A 106 -4.60 -0.43 -7.14
C GLY A 106 -3.23 0.25 -7.28
N PRO A 107 -2.15 -0.55 -7.36
CA PRO A 107 -0.80 -0.04 -7.57
C PRO A 107 -0.72 0.82 -8.84
N GLY A 108 0.07 1.90 -8.81
CA GLY A 108 0.32 2.72 -10.00
C GLY A 108 -0.84 3.60 -10.47
N THR A 109 -1.95 3.70 -9.73
CA THR A 109 -3.07 4.60 -10.06
C THR A 109 -2.83 6.05 -9.68
N GLY A 110 -1.71 6.37 -9.01
CA GLY A 110 -1.34 7.73 -8.65
C GLY A 110 -2.01 8.27 -7.39
N LYS A 111 -2.42 7.42 -6.44
CA LYS A 111 -2.98 7.84 -5.15
C LYS A 111 -2.11 8.86 -4.42
N THR A 112 -0.81 8.58 -4.30
CA THR A 112 0.19 9.49 -3.72
C THR A 112 0.25 10.83 -4.46
N VAL A 113 0.16 10.81 -5.81
CA VAL A 113 0.14 12.03 -6.62
C VAL A 113 -1.11 12.86 -6.30
N VAL A 114 -2.27 12.21 -6.20
CA VAL A 114 -3.51 12.89 -5.80
C VAL A 114 -3.39 13.49 -4.39
N ALA A 115 -2.80 12.76 -3.44
CA ALA A 115 -2.57 13.24 -2.07
C ALA A 115 -1.63 14.48 -2.05
N LEU A 116 -0.52 14.46 -2.82
CA LEU A 116 0.40 15.59 -2.97
C LEU A 116 -0.30 16.84 -3.53
N HIS A 117 -1.09 16.65 -4.59
CA HIS A 117 -1.83 17.76 -5.22
C HIS A 117 -2.96 18.27 -4.33
N ARG A 118 -3.62 17.39 -3.54
CA ARG A 118 -4.60 17.84 -2.54
C ARG A 118 -3.93 18.69 -1.46
N ALA A 119 -2.77 18.27 -0.95
CA ALA A 119 -1.98 19.05 0.00
C ALA A 119 -1.61 20.43 -0.59
N HIS A 120 -1.15 20.46 -1.84
CA HIS A 120 -0.86 21.71 -2.54
C HIS A 120 -2.11 22.59 -2.71
N HIS A 121 -3.23 22.01 -3.14
CA HIS A 121 -4.49 22.74 -3.31
C HIS A 121 -4.93 23.41 -2.00
N LEU A 122 -4.94 22.68 -0.89
CA LEU A 122 -5.28 23.22 0.42
C LEU A 122 -4.27 24.28 0.88
N ALA A 123 -2.96 24.05 0.67
CA ALA A 123 -1.91 24.99 1.06
C ALA A 123 -1.95 26.34 0.32
N ARG A 124 -2.66 26.44 -0.79
CA ARG A 124 -2.87 27.72 -1.48
C ARG A 124 -3.79 28.69 -0.73
N ASN A 125 -4.54 28.20 0.26
CA ASN A 125 -5.35 29.06 1.10
C ASN A 125 -4.44 29.98 1.95
N ALA A 126 -4.55 31.30 1.71
CA ALA A 126 -3.71 32.31 2.34
C ALA A 126 -3.93 32.45 3.86
N GLN A 127 -5.05 31.95 4.38
CA GLN A 127 -5.38 31.99 5.82
C GLN A 127 -4.62 30.94 6.63
N LEU A 128 -4.05 29.90 5.97
CA LEU A 128 -3.28 28.86 6.66
C LEU A 128 -1.92 29.37 7.11
N VAL A 129 -1.57 29.04 8.34
CA VAL A 129 -0.25 29.32 8.92
C VAL A 129 0.72 28.17 8.64
N LYS A 130 1.97 28.32 9.07
CA LYS A 130 3.01 27.29 8.96
C LYS A 130 2.56 26.00 9.65
N ASN A 131 2.80 24.85 9.00
CA ASN A 131 2.47 23.50 9.49
C ASN A 131 0.98 23.30 9.81
N SER A 132 0.07 23.97 9.09
CA SER A 132 -1.39 23.76 9.27
C SER A 132 -1.91 22.48 8.64
N ILE A 133 -1.15 21.91 7.70
CA ILE A 133 -1.48 20.68 6.97
C ILE A 133 -0.45 19.61 7.33
N LEU A 134 -0.91 18.45 7.78
CA LEU A 134 -0.10 17.25 7.92
C LEU A 134 -0.29 16.35 6.70
N LEU A 135 0.80 16.03 6.00
CA LEU A 135 0.84 14.95 5.02
C LEU A 135 1.69 13.81 5.59
N THR A 136 1.03 12.71 5.93
CA THR A 136 1.68 11.60 6.64
C THR A 136 1.56 10.27 5.91
N THR A 137 2.49 9.38 6.20
CA THR A 137 2.52 8.00 5.67
C THR A 137 3.13 7.05 6.70
N TYR A 138 3.11 5.74 6.39
CA TYR A 138 3.48 4.70 7.35
C TYR A 138 4.98 4.59 7.63
N THR A 139 5.88 4.81 6.65
CA THR A 139 7.33 4.62 6.84
C THR A 139 8.13 5.91 6.66
N LYS A 140 9.32 5.99 7.33
CA LYS A 140 10.24 7.12 7.20
C LYS A 140 10.71 7.32 5.76
N ASN A 141 11.00 6.23 5.03
CA ASN A 141 11.46 6.30 3.64
C ASN A 141 10.39 6.86 2.71
N LEU A 142 9.12 6.44 2.89
CA LEU A 142 7.99 6.99 2.16
C LEU A 142 7.78 8.48 2.47
N ALA A 143 7.86 8.87 3.74
CA ALA A 143 7.75 10.28 4.13
C ALA A 143 8.84 11.14 3.48
N ALA A 144 10.08 10.65 3.45
CA ALA A 144 11.19 11.34 2.78
C ALA A 144 10.97 11.45 1.26
N GLU A 145 10.41 10.43 0.61
CA GLU A 145 10.08 10.47 -0.81
C GLU A 145 8.92 11.44 -1.11
N VAL A 146 7.86 11.38 -0.31
CA VAL A 146 6.72 12.31 -0.37
C VAL A 146 7.20 13.75 -0.19
N ALA A 147 8.10 14.02 0.76
CA ALA A 147 8.67 15.36 0.99
C ALA A 147 9.47 15.85 -0.22
N ARG A 148 10.28 14.99 -0.85
CA ARG A 148 11.00 15.32 -2.09
C ARG A 148 10.07 15.64 -3.24
N ASN A 149 9.07 14.79 -3.47
CA ASN A 149 8.08 14.97 -4.54
C ASN A 149 7.26 16.26 -4.31
N LEU A 150 6.90 16.56 -3.07
CA LEU A 150 6.22 17.81 -2.72
C LEU A 150 7.08 19.05 -3.01
N SER A 151 8.40 18.96 -2.77
CA SER A 151 9.34 20.06 -3.08
C SER A 151 9.56 20.25 -4.58
N LEU A 152 9.38 19.20 -5.40
CA LEU A 152 9.35 19.32 -6.86
C LEU A 152 8.05 19.98 -7.35
N LEU A 153 6.93 19.74 -6.64
CA LEU A 153 5.62 20.26 -6.99
C LEU A 153 5.44 21.72 -6.56
N ILE A 154 5.89 22.08 -5.35
CA ILE A 154 5.68 23.39 -4.72
C ILE A 154 7.02 24.13 -4.61
N THR A 155 7.21 25.11 -5.48
CA THR A 155 8.42 25.95 -5.50
C THR A 155 8.31 27.18 -4.58
N ASP A 156 7.10 27.64 -4.24
CA ASP A 156 6.87 28.73 -3.30
C ASP A 156 7.14 28.27 -1.86
N PRO A 157 8.15 28.83 -1.16
CA PRO A 157 8.51 28.43 0.19
C PRO A 157 7.42 28.74 1.23
N VAL A 158 6.60 29.76 1.00
CA VAL A 158 5.50 30.12 1.90
C VAL A 158 4.41 29.06 1.84
N VAL A 159 3.98 28.69 0.63
CA VAL A 159 3.00 27.63 0.40
C VAL A 159 3.54 26.29 0.91
N ARG A 160 4.81 25.98 0.58
CA ARG A 160 5.46 24.73 1.05
C ARG A 160 5.56 24.66 2.57
N GLY A 161 5.82 25.78 3.23
CA GLY A 161 5.94 25.88 4.68
C GLY A 161 4.64 25.62 5.46
N ARG A 162 3.48 25.63 4.81
CA ARG A 162 2.19 25.28 5.41
C ARG A 162 1.98 23.79 5.57
N ILE A 163 2.79 22.96 4.88
CA ILE A 163 2.66 21.51 4.85
C ILE A 163 3.83 20.89 5.62
N GLU A 164 3.50 20.19 6.69
CA GLU A 164 4.41 19.29 7.40
C GLU A 164 4.34 17.91 6.77
N VAL A 165 5.49 17.29 6.50
CA VAL A 165 5.58 15.92 5.99
C VAL A 165 6.41 15.09 6.94
N ASP A 166 5.79 14.07 7.53
CA ASP A 166 6.50 13.13 8.40
C ASP A 166 5.78 11.77 8.44
N ASN A 167 6.45 10.73 8.94
CA ASN A 167 5.77 9.47 9.17
C ASN A 167 4.98 9.51 10.47
N ILE A 168 3.94 8.69 10.53
CA ILE A 168 2.96 8.72 11.60
C ILE A 168 3.56 8.42 12.99
N ASP A 169 4.59 7.55 13.07
CA ASP A 169 5.23 7.17 14.33
C ASP A 169 6.11 8.30 14.88
N VAL A 170 6.75 9.11 14.02
CA VAL A 170 7.48 10.32 14.45
C VAL A 170 6.52 11.33 15.06
N ILE A 171 5.36 11.52 14.42
CA ILE A 171 4.31 12.39 14.96
C ILE A 171 3.82 11.87 16.33
N ALA A 172 3.54 10.57 16.44
CA ALA A 172 3.13 9.95 17.70
C ALA A 172 4.17 10.14 18.80
N HIS A 173 5.43 9.86 18.50
CA HIS A 173 6.53 9.98 19.45
C HIS A 173 6.73 11.43 19.96
N ARG A 174 6.57 12.43 19.09
CA ARG A 174 6.64 13.85 19.45
C ARG A 174 5.63 14.21 20.54
N TYR A 175 4.37 13.76 20.42
CA TYR A 175 3.34 14.02 21.41
C TYR A 175 3.50 13.16 22.67
N PHE A 176 3.93 11.92 22.50
CA PHE A 176 4.22 11.02 23.59
C PHE A 176 5.32 11.56 24.51
N GLN A 177 6.41 12.07 23.96
CA GLN A 177 7.52 12.65 24.72
C GLN A 177 7.13 13.86 25.59
N GLN A 178 6.04 14.55 25.27
CA GLN A 178 5.54 15.65 26.12
C GLN A 178 5.06 15.16 27.49
N LEU A 179 4.62 13.90 27.58
CA LEU A 179 4.21 13.26 28.85
C LEU A 179 5.32 12.38 29.43
N HIS A 180 6.14 11.79 28.59
CA HIS A 180 7.14 10.79 28.93
C HIS A 180 8.53 11.17 28.38
N PRO A 181 9.12 12.32 28.83
CA PRO A 181 10.35 12.85 28.24
C PRO A 181 11.56 11.93 28.44
N ASN A 182 11.54 11.06 29.43
CA ASN A 182 12.63 10.14 29.78
C ASN A 182 12.33 8.69 29.38
N SER A 183 11.35 8.44 28.51
CA SER A 183 11.05 7.06 28.05
C SER A 183 12.25 6.46 27.31
N GLY A 184 12.50 5.17 27.53
CA GLY A 184 13.49 4.40 26.77
C GLY A 184 13.05 4.14 25.33
N ASP A 185 13.92 3.48 24.57
CA ASP A 185 13.61 3.06 23.19
C ASP A 185 12.42 2.09 23.18
N PRO A 186 11.57 2.16 22.15
CA PRO A 186 10.45 1.25 22.01
C PRO A 186 10.89 -0.20 21.89
N ILE A 187 10.18 -1.10 22.61
CA ILE A 187 10.44 -2.55 22.51
C ILE A 187 10.00 -3.09 21.16
N GLU A 188 10.88 -3.82 20.47
CA GLU A 188 10.57 -4.49 19.22
C GLU A 188 9.83 -5.83 19.45
N ARG A 189 9.13 -6.31 18.40
CA ARG A 189 8.42 -7.60 18.46
C ARG A 189 9.33 -8.77 18.83
N ARG A 190 10.55 -8.82 18.30
CA ARG A 190 11.52 -9.89 18.59
C ARG A 190 11.85 -10.01 20.10
N ASP A 191 11.79 -8.89 20.83
CA ASP A 191 12.10 -8.81 22.25
C ASP A 191 10.84 -9.02 23.12
N ARG A 192 9.64 -8.79 22.56
CA ARG A 192 8.34 -9.07 23.22
C ARG A 192 7.99 -10.55 23.23
N LEU A 193 8.22 -11.29 22.12
CA LEU A 193 7.80 -12.68 22.00
C LEU A 193 8.37 -13.59 23.12
N PRO A 194 9.66 -13.54 23.50
CA PRO A 194 10.18 -14.32 24.62
C PRO A 194 9.49 -13.98 25.95
N ARG A 195 9.11 -12.71 26.18
CA ARG A 195 8.41 -12.29 27.40
C ARG A 195 7.00 -12.87 27.45
N TRP A 196 6.27 -12.84 26.32
CA TRP A 196 4.96 -13.50 26.20
C TRP A 196 5.05 -14.99 26.48
N GLN A 197 6.06 -15.68 25.95
CA GLN A 197 6.27 -17.08 26.22
C GLN A 197 6.52 -17.37 27.71
N GLN A 198 7.30 -16.53 28.38
CA GLN A 198 7.55 -16.66 29.83
C GLN A 198 6.27 -16.46 30.64
N LEU A 199 5.48 -15.44 30.30
CA LEU A 199 4.21 -15.16 30.97
C LEU A 199 3.18 -16.26 30.72
N ALA A 200 3.05 -16.78 29.50
CA ALA A 200 2.18 -17.90 29.19
C ALA A 200 2.48 -19.11 30.07
N ARG A 201 3.77 -19.46 30.22
CA ARG A 201 4.21 -20.57 31.11
C ARG A 201 3.85 -20.30 32.58
N ARG A 202 4.11 -19.09 33.09
CA ARG A 202 3.82 -18.70 34.47
C ARG A 202 2.34 -18.78 34.81
N HIS A 203 1.48 -18.37 33.88
CA HIS A 203 0.02 -18.37 34.04
C HIS A 203 -0.63 -19.67 33.56
N HIS A 204 0.15 -20.71 33.21
CA HIS A 204 -0.33 -21.99 32.70
C HIS A 204 -1.30 -21.83 31.53
N LEU A 205 -0.99 -20.93 30.60
CA LEU A 205 -1.75 -20.74 29.36
C LEU A 205 -1.16 -21.58 28.25
N ASP A 206 -1.99 -22.41 27.64
CA ASP A 206 -1.64 -23.16 26.43
C ASP A 206 -2.01 -22.35 25.19
N LEU A 207 -1.33 -21.23 25.02
CA LEU A 207 -1.52 -20.30 23.91
C LEU A 207 -0.17 -19.84 23.37
N PRO A 208 0.00 -19.73 22.05
CA PRO A 208 1.24 -19.24 21.46
C PRO A 208 1.55 -17.78 21.89
N ASP A 209 2.83 -17.49 22.02
CA ASP A 209 3.34 -16.13 22.27
C ASP A 209 2.89 -15.12 21.20
N SER A 210 2.86 -15.56 19.92
CA SER A 210 2.35 -14.78 18.80
C SER A 210 0.87 -14.42 18.95
N PHE A 211 0.04 -15.32 19.48
CA PHE A 211 -1.36 -15.04 19.78
C PHE A 211 -1.50 -13.96 20.86
N LEU A 212 -0.72 -14.08 21.94
CA LEU A 212 -0.73 -13.09 23.04
C LEU A 212 -0.29 -11.70 22.55
N ASP A 213 0.79 -11.64 21.77
CA ASP A 213 1.27 -10.38 21.18
C ASP A 213 0.21 -9.74 20.28
N GLN A 214 -0.42 -10.50 19.40
CA GLN A 214 -1.45 -10.01 18.51
C GLN A 214 -2.73 -9.59 19.25
N GLU A 215 -3.19 -10.40 20.20
CA GLU A 215 -4.39 -10.09 20.99
C GLU A 215 -4.19 -8.80 21.79
N TRP A 216 -3.04 -8.64 22.41
CA TRP A 216 -2.70 -7.42 23.15
C TRP A 216 -2.63 -6.20 22.22
N ARG A 217 -1.96 -6.30 21.06
CA ARG A 217 -1.83 -5.20 20.12
C ARG A 217 -3.16 -4.83 19.46
N GLN A 218 -3.85 -5.82 18.89
CA GLN A 218 -5.03 -5.59 18.05
C GLN A 218 -6.29 -5.32 18.88
N VAL A 219 -6.46 -6.01 20.00
CA VAL A 219 -7.66 -5.89 20.82
C VAL A 219 -7.44 -4.89 21.95
N VAL A 220 -6.43 -5.10 22.80
CA VAL A 220 -6.21 -4.26 23.98
C VAL A 220 -5.79 -2.85 23.57
N LEU A 221 -4.68 -2.71 22.86
CA LEU A 221 -4.20 -1.40 22.42
C LEU A 221 -5.05 -0.81 21.30
N GLY A 222 -5.48 -1.65 20.35
CA GLY A 222 -6.32 -1.23 19.25
C GLY A 222 -7.65 -0.63 19.67
N GLN A 223 -8.24 -1.06 20.78
CA GLN A 223 -9.50 -0.53 21.32
C GLN A 223 -9.29 0.35 22.57
N GLN A 224 -8.02 0.63 22.94
CA GLN A 224 -7.67 1.43 24.14
C GLN A 224 -8.28 0.86 25.45
N ILE A 225 -8.27 -0.46 25.58
CA ILE A 225 -8.80 -1.17 26.75
C ILE A 225 -7.87 -0.96 27.94
N THR A 226 -8.42 -0.56 29.06
CA THR A 226 -7.68 -0.25 30.31
C THR A 226 -8.17 -1.05 31.51
N THR A 227 -9.25 -1.83 31.38
CA THR A 227 -9.85 -2.61 32.47
C THR A 227 -10.26 -4.00 32.02
N ALA A 228 -10.27 -4.96 32.98
CA ALA A 228 -10.76 -6.33 32.72
C ALA A 228 -12.20 -6.34 32.17
N GLN A 229 -13.07 -5.46 32.68
CA GLN A 229 -14.46 -5.39 32.21
C GLN A 229 -14.53 -4.99 30.73
N GLN A 230 -13.77 -3.97 30.32
CA GLN A 230 -13.70 -3.59 28.92
C GLN A 230 -13.17 -4.73 28.04
N TYR A 231 -12.19 -5.51 28.53
CA TYR A 231 -11.67 -6.64 27.78
C TYR A 231 -12.68 -7.81 27.66
N ARG A 232 -13.50 -8.04 28.68
CA ARG A 232 -14.61 -9.01 28.60
C ARG A 232 -15.61 -8.64 27.50
N GLU A 233 -15.85 -7.35 27.30
CA GLU A 233 -16.83 -6.80 26.35
C GLU A 233 -16.19 -6.47 24.97
N ALA A 234 -14.87 -6.59 24.83
CA ALA A 234 -14.13 -6.21 23.65
C ALA A 234 -14.65 -6.89 22.38
N ASP A 235 -14.77 -6.11 21.31
CA ASP A 235 -15.06 -6.65 19.98
C ASP A 235 -13.84 -7.41 19.45
N ARG A 236 -14.06 -8.67 19.06
CA ARG A 236 -13.03 -9.55 18.52
C ARG A 236 -13.40 -10.05 17.11
N LYS A 237 -14.18 -9.24 16.37
CA LYS A 237 -14.45 -9.52 14.96
C LYS A 237 -13.12 -9.64 14.19
N GLY A 238 -13.00 -10.68 13.39
CA GLY A 238 -11.77 -10.95 12.67
C GLY A 238 -10.69 -11.70 13.46
N ARG A 239 -10.97 -12.10 14.73
CA ARG A 239 -10.12 -13.00 15.52
C ARG A 239 -10.75 -14.39 15.56
N GLY A 240 -10.02 -15.42 15.08
CA GLY A 240 -10.59 -16.76 14.84
C GLY A 240 -11.06 -17.49 16.08
N ASN A 241 -10.38 -17.34 17.20
CA ASN A 241 -10.67 -18.11 18.40
C ASN A 241 -11.69 -17.41 19.31
N ARG A 242 -12.79 -18.12 19.64
CA ARG A 242 -13.73 -17.66 20.68
C ARG A 242 -13.08 -17.88 22.04
N LEU A 243 -12.93 -16.81 22.82
CA LEU A 243 -12.44 -16.87 24.18
C LEU A 243 -13.61 -16.91 25.17
N SER A 244 -13.61 -17.89 26.10
CA SER A 244 -14.54 -17.88 27.23
C SER A 244 -14.25 -16.69 28.15
N LEU A 245 -15.22 -16.26 28.94
CA LEU A 245 -15.03 -15.17 29.90
C LEU A 245 -13.91 -15.50 30.91
N VAL A 246 -13.84 -16.73 31.38
CA VAL A 246 -12.78 -17.19 32.28
C VAL A 246 -11.39 -17.06 31.63
N LEU A 247 -11.27 -17.42 30.35
CA LEU A 247 -10.00 -17.27 29.64
C LEU A 247 -9.66 -15.80 29.40
N ARG A 248 -10.65 -14.95 29.14
CA ARG A 248 -10.44 -13.50 29.02
C ARG A 248 -9.90 -12.90 30.32
N ASP A 249 -10.41 -13.31 31.47
CA ASP A 249 -9.90 -12.85 32.76
C ASP A 249 -8.45 -13.27 33.01
N ARG A 250 -8.11 -14.50 32.66
CA ARG A 250 -6.73 -14.97 32.77
C ARG A 250 -5.80 -14.23 31.81
N LEU A 251 -6.24 -13.98 30.58
CA LEU A 251 -5.48 -13.21 29.61
C LEU A 251 -5.29 -11.75 30.06
N TRP A 252 -6.32 -11.15 30.64
CA TRP A 252 -6.19 -9.79 31.17
C TRP A 252 -5.12 -9.69 32.23
N ALA A 253 -5.06 -10.62 33.18
CA ALA A 253 -4.01 -10.65 34.20
C ALA A 253 -2.60 -10.75 33.57
N VAL A 254 -2.45 -11.51 32.49
CA VAL A 254 -1.18 -11.60 31.74
C VAL A 254 -0.84 -10.28 31.06
N PHE A 255 -1.82 -9.60 30.46
CA PHE A 255 -1.61 -8.30 29.81
C PHE A 255 -1.27 -7.20 30.82
N GLU A 256 -1.90 -7.20 31.99
CA GLU A 256 -1.55 -6.29 33.08
C GLU A 256 -0.12 -6.52 33.58
N GLU A 257 0.27 -7.78 33.83
CA GLU A 257 1.63 -8.12 34.25
C GLU A 257 2.66 -7.72 33.19
N PHE A 258 2.40 -8.01 31.91
CA PHE A 258 3.28 -7.62 30.81
C PHE A 258 3.47 -6.10 30.75
N THR A 259 2.37 -5.37 30.81
CA THR A 259 2.40 -3.89 30.79
C THR A 259 3.14 -3.33 31.99
N ALA A 260 2.92 -3.91 33.20
CA ALA A 260 3.63 -3.50 34.42
C ALA A 260 5.16 -3.76 34.31
N GLN A 261 5.58 -4.88 33.72
CA GLN A 261 7.00 -5.15 33.46
C GLN A 261 7.62 -4.09 32.55
N LEU A 262 6.96 -3.75 31.43
CA LEU A 262 7.44 -2.71 30.53
C LEU A 262 7.55 -1.34 31.25
N ARG A 263 6.57 -0.99 32.07
CA ARG A 263 6.61 0.27 32.85
C ARG A 263 7.71 0.28 33.89
N GLY A 264 7.96 -0.86 34.58
CA GLY A 264 9.09 -1.00 35.51
C GLY A 264 10.46 -0.78 34.85
N GLU A 265 10.56 -1.10 33.55
CA GLU A 265 11.75 -0.88 32.73
C GLU A 265 11.75 0.48 31.99
N ASN A 266 10.74 1.31 32.20
CA ASN A 266 10.51 2.56 31.45
C ASN A 266 10.49 2.36 29.93
N THR A 267 9.97 1.22 29.48
CA THR A 267 9.91 0.79 28.10
C THR A 267 8.45 0.75 27.62
N TRP A 268 8.22 1.00 26.34
CA TRP A 268 6.92 1.07 25.70
C TRP A 268 6.94 0.36 24.36
N ALA A 269 5.81 -0.22 23.92
CA ALA A 269 5.67 -0.67 22.56
C ALA A 269 5.27 0.48 21.64
N PHE A 270 5.58 0.37 20.34
CA PHE A 270 5.21 1.39 19.36
C PHE A 270 3.71 1.71 19.38
N GLU A 271 2.87 0.69 19.42
CA GLU A 271 1.43 0.85 19.45
C GLU A 271 0.91 1.51 20.74
N GLU A 272 1.60 1.32 21.86
CA GLU A 272 1.28 2.02 23.12
C GLU A 272 1.64 3.50 23.03
N ILE A 273 2.79 3.84 22.43
CA ILE A 273 3.21 5.22 22.20
C ILE A 273 2.15 5.95 21.39
N VAL A 274 1.66 5.32 20.32
CA VAL A 274 0.61 5.89 19.47
C VAL A 274 -0.71 6.05 20.22
N ALA A 275 -1.10 5.04 21.00
CA ALA A 275 -2.35 5.07 21.78
C ALA A 275 -2.31 6.18 22.85
N GLU A 276 -1.16 6.37 23.52
CA GLU A 276 -0.98 7.41 24.52
C GLU A 276 -0.96 8.82 23.88
N ALA A 277 -0.30 8.97 22.74
CA ALA A 277 -0.34 10.21 21.95
C ALA A 277 -1.78 10.55 21.52
N ALA A 278 -2.54 9.56 21.07
CA ALA A 278 -3.95 9.74 20.72
C ALA A 278 -4.78 10.21 21.91
N ARG A 279 -4.56 9.62 23.11
CA ARG A 279 -5.25 10.00 24.34
C ARG A 279 -4.93 11.44 24.78
N LEU A 280 -3.67 11.86 24.64
CA LEU A 280 -3.25 13.23 24.91
C LEU A 280 -3.92 14.23 23.95
N LEU A 281 -3.86 13.94 22.66
CA LEU A 281 -4.42 14.79 21.61
C LEU A 281 -5.95 14.92 21.71
N HIS A 282 -6.63 13.84 22.13
CA HIS A 282 -8.08 13.86 22.32
C HIS A 282 -8.52 14.88 23.39
N LYS A 283 -7.71 15.07 24.45
CA LYS A 283 -7.98 16.00 25.55
C LYS A 283 -7.70 17.46 25.20
N ARG A 284 -7.07 17.76 24.06
CA ARG A 284 -6.78 19.13 23.64
C ARG A 284 -7.99 19.75 22.97
N ASP A 285 -8.35 20.96 23.37
CA ASP A 285 -9.40 21.76 22.73
C ASP A 285 -8.93 22.23 21.34
N GLU A 286 -7.72 22.77 21.26
CA GLU A 286 -7.12 23.16 19.99
C GLU A 286 -6.38 21.99 19.33
N LYS A 287 -6.78 21.66 18.09
CA LYS A 287 -6.14 20.62 17.31
C LYS A 287 -4.93 21.16 16.58
N PRO A 288 -3.82 20.37 16.50
CA PRO A 288 -2.56 20.87 15.94
C PRO A 288 -2.60 21.13 14.43
N TYR A 289 -3.52 20.49 13.70
CA TYR A 289 -3.64 20.66 12.26
C TYR A 289 -5.07 21.03 11.86
N GLN A 290 -5.17 21.77 10.76
CA GLN A 290 -6.45 22.07 10.12
C GLN A 290 -6.81 20.97 9.11
N HIS A 291 -5.83 20.38 8.44
CA HIS A 291 -6.06 19.30 7.48
C HIS A 291 -5.04 18.20 7.70
N VAL A 292 -5.47 16.95 7.59
CA VAL A 292 -4.60 15.78 7.64
C VAL A 292 -4.79 14.93 6.38
N ILE A 293 -3.70 14.66 5.68
CA ILE A 293 -3.66 13.85 4.48
C ILE A 293 -2.83 12.60 4.81
N VAL A 294 -3.41 11.44 4.53
CA VAL A 294 -2.81 10.14 4.85
C VAL A 294 -2.57 9.37 3.57
N ASP A 295 -1.32 9.02 3.30
CA ASP A 295 -0.96 8.10 2.21
C ASP A 295 -0.60 6.72 2.76
N GLU A 296 -0.78 5.67 1.95
CA GLU A 296 -0.63 4.25 2.34
C GLU A 296 -1.46 3.85 3.58
N ALA A 297 -2.67 4.38 3.63
CA ALA A 297 -3.59 4.29 4.78
C ALA A 297 -3.94 2.85 5.22
N GLN A 298 -3.84 1.86 4.32
CA GLN A 298 -4.16 0.47 4.59
C GLN A 298 -3.22 -0.23 5.58
N ASP A 299 -2.07 0.38 5.88
CA ASP A 299 -1.08 -0.20 6.80
C ASP A 299 -1.21 0.28 8.24
N LEU A 300 -2.07 1.27 8.46
CA LEU A 300 -2.19 1.90 9.76
C LEU A 300 -2.94 1.02 10.77
N HIS A 301 -2.36 0.89 11.96
CA HIS A 301 -2.99 0.25 13.10
C HIS A 301 -4.18 1.08 13.63
N PRO A 302 -5.20 0.47 14.28
CA PRO A 302 -6.32 1.21 14.86
C PRO A 302 -5.92 2.41 15.76
N ALA A 303 -4.83 2.29 16.52
CA ALA A 303 -4.32 3.38 17.35
C ALA A 303 -3.89 4.59 16.50
N HIS A 304 -3.27 4.39 15.33
CA HIS A 304 -2.92 5.47 14.41
C HIS A 304 -4.17 6.23 13.93
N TRP A 305 -5.25 5.52 13.60
CA TRP A 305 -6.50 6.15 13.16
C TRP A 305 -7.13 7.02 14.26
N ARG A 306 -7.12 6.55 15.52
CA ARG A 306 -7.56 7.36 16.64
C ARG A 306 -6.70 8.60 16.83
N MET A 307 -5.39 8.46 16.67
CA MET A 307 -4.46 9.60 16.72
C MET A 307 -4.71 10.58 15.58
N LEU A 308 -4.86 10.10 14.34
CA LEU A 308 -5.17 10.95 13.17
C LEU A 308 -6.46 11.73 13.39
N ARG A 309 -7.51 11.08 13.91
CA ARG A 309 -8.77 11.77 14.24
C ARG A 309 -8.59 12.81 15.33
N ALA A 310 -7.71 12.55 16.31
CA ALA A 310 -7.43 13.49 17.40
C ALA A 310 -6.51 14.67 16.99
N LEU A 311 -5.78 14.54 15.88
CA LEU A 311 -4.89 15.59 15.35
C LEU A 311 -5.64 16.72 14.65
N VAL A 312 -6.89 16.53 14.23
CA VAL A 312 -7.69 17.49 13.45
C VAL A 312 -9.11 17.55 13.98
N GLY A 313 -9.74 18.72 13.94
CA GLY A 313 -11.17 18.90 14.28
C GLY A 313 -12.08 18.31 13.20
N GLU A 314 -13.36 18.14 13.50
CA GLU A 314 -14.37 17.75 12.50
C GLU A 314 -14.84 18.99 11.73
N HIS A 315 -14.49 19.08 10.47
CA HIS A 315 -14.88 20.15 9.57
C HIS A 315 -14.66 19.75 8.10
N GLU A 316 -14.92 20.66 7.17
CA GLU A 316 -14.64 20.44 5.76
C GLU A 316 -13.15 20.20 5.51
N ASP A 317 -12.83 19.18 4.69
CA ASP A 317 -11.46 18.79 4.34
C ASP A 317 -10.58 18.37 5.53
N ASP A 318 -11.17 17.91 6.61
CA ASP A 318 -10.43 17.51 7.82
C ASP A 318 -9.46 16.35 7.56
N LEU A 319 -9.95 15.24 6.94
CA LEU A 319 -9.16 14.06 6.62
C LEU A 319 -9.24 13.70 5.13
N PHE A 320 -8.10 13.58 4.48
CA PHE A 320 -7.99 13.02 3.13
C PHE A 320 -7.17 11.72 3.17
N ILE A 321 -7.77 10.60 2.74
CA ILE A 321 -7.25 9.27 2.95
C ILE A 321 -6.95 8.62 1.61
N ALA A 322 -5.69 8.29 1.34
CA ALA A 322 -5.25 7.56 0.15
C ALA A 322 -4.75 6.18 0.55
N GLY A 323 -5.27 5.12 -0.08
CA GLY A 323 -4.88 3.76 0.29
C GLY A 323 -5.25 2.69 -0.73
N ASP A 324 -4.65 1.50 -0.57
CA ASP A 324 -4.86 0.33 -1.42
C ASP A 324 -4.85 -0.94 -0.57
N THR A 325 -6.00 -1.50 -0.32
CA THR A 325 -6.15 -2.69 0.53
C THR A 325 -5.46 -3.95 -0.04
N TYR A 326 -5.29 -4.04 -1.36
CA TYR A 326 -4.47 -5.10 -1.98
C TYR A 326 -2.97 -4.97 -1.71
N GLN A 327 -2.50 -3.80 -1.27
CA GLN A 327 -1.12 -3.58 -0.84
C GLN A 327 -0.95 -3.65 0.69
N ARG A 328 -1.95 -4.12 1.43
CA ARG A 328 -1.83 -4.37 2.87
C ARG A 328 -0.94 -5.58 3.10
N ILE A 329 0.23 -5.35 3.66
CA ILE A 329 1.23 -6.37 3.99
C ILE A 329 1.44 -6.52 5.51
N TYR A 330 0.74 -5.71 6.30
CA TYR A 330 0.72 -5.77 7.76
C TYR A 330 -0.67 -6.19 8.24
N ASP A 331 -0.72 -6.90 9.35
CA ASP A 331 -1.96 -7.42 9.94
C ASP A 331 -2.73 -6.32 10.70
N ASN A 332 -3.23 -5.32 9.97
CA ASN A 332 -3.96 -4.19 10.50
C ASN A 332 -5.34 -4.07 9.80
N LYS A 333 -6.28 -4.95 10.16
CA LYS A 333 -7.66 -4.80 9.69
C LYS A 333 -8.39 -3.76 10.52
N VAL A 334 -8.95 -2.77 9.85
CA VAL A 334 -9.71 -1.69 10.48
C VAL A 334 -11.02 -1.45 9.72
N SER A 335 -12.07 -1.09 10.45
CA SER A 335 -13.22 -0.40 9.89
C SER A 335 -13.08 1.08 10.25
N LEU A 336 -12.92 1.94 9.24
CA LEU A 336 -12.81 3.39 9.43
C LEU A 336 -14.00 3.94 10.20
N ARG A 337 -15.19 3.44 9.90
CA ARG A 337 -16.44 3.83 10.57
C ARG A 337 -16.39 3.55 12.07
N SER A 338 -15.86 2.40 12.49
CA SER A 338 -15.75 2.05 13.92
C SER A 338 -14.76 2.94 14.67
N LEU A 339 -13.85 3.61 13.94
CA LEU A 339 -12.84 4.52 14.47
C LEU A 339 -13.24 6.01 14.35
N GLY A 340 -14.52 6.28 14.05
CA GLY A 340 -15.04 7.66 13.96
C GLY A 340 -14.72 8.36 12.63
N VAL A 341 -14.19 7.65 11.63
CA VAL A 341 -13.86 8.21 10.30
C VAL A 341 -14.93 7.76 9.30
N ARG A 342 -15.89 8.66 9.01
CA ARG A 342 -17.03 8.37 8.13
C ARG A 342 -16.74 8.87 6.73
N VAL A 343 -16.52 7.97 5.77
CA VAL A 343 -16.24 8.28 4.36
C VAL A 343 -17.41 7.97 3.42
N THR A 344 -18.56 7.58 3.94
CA THR A 344 -19.74 7.21 3.15
C THR A 344 -20.13 8.33 2.20
N GLY A 345 -20.28 8.02 0.90
CA GLY A 345 -20.57 8.99 -0.16
C GLY A 345 -19.38 9.89 -0.58
N ARG A 346 -18.22 9.75 0.08
CA ARG A 346 -16.98 10.50 -0.20
C ARG A 346 -15.80 9.58 -0.46
N SER A 347 -16.06 8.45 -1.09
CA SER A 347 -15.02 7.49 -1.51
C SER A 347 -14.94 7.46 -3.03
N THR A 348 -13.75 7.67 -3.58
CA THR A 348 -13.50 7.64 -5.02
C THR A 348 -12.46 6.57 -5.35
N LYS A 349 -12.73 5.76 -6.39
CA LYS A 349 -11.86 4.67 -6.83
C LYS A 349 -11.12 5.04 -8.10
N LEU A 350 -9.78 5.03 -8.05
CA LEU A 350 -8.91 5.20 -9.20
C LEU A 350 -8.71 3.86 -9.91
N ARG A 351 -8.99 3.79 -11.21
CA ARG A 351 -8.97 2.54 -11.99
C ARG A 351 -7.87 2.46 -13.03
N ILE A 352 -7.28 3.60 -13.41
CA ILE A 352 -6.26 3.66 -14.45
C ILE A 352 -4.87 3.62 -13.81
N ASN A 353 -4.10 2.60 -14.17
CA ASN A 353 -2.70 2.47 -13.78
C ASN A 353 -1.83 3.18 -14.83
N TYR A 354 -1.01 4.12 -14.37
CA TYR A 354 -0.09 4.92 -15.19
C TYR A 354 1.38 4.47 -15.04
N ARG A 355 1.64 3.50 -14.19
CA ARG A 355 2.99 3.09 -13.80
C ARG A 355 3.43 1.79 -14.47
N THR A 356 2.63 0.77 -14.36
CA THR A 356 2.97 -0.61 -14.71
C THR A 356 2.34 -0.98 -16.04
N SER A 357 3.07 -1.65 -16.93
CA SER A 357 2.50 -2.11 -18.19
C SER A 357 1.30 -3.05 -17.98
N ARG A 358 0.44 -3.15 -18.99
CA ARG A 358 -0.76 -4.00 -18.96
C ARG A 358 -0.41 -5.46 -18.67
N GLU A 359 0.65 -5.95 -19.27
CA GLU A 359 1.10 -7.35 -19.18
C GLU A 359 1.58 -7.66 -17.75
N ILE A 360 2.38 -6.76 -17.14
CA ILE A 360 2.81 -6.91 -15.75
C ILE A 360 1.62 -6.80 -14.80
N LEU A 361 0.71 -5.85 -15.06
CA LEU A 361 -0.48 -5.66 -14.23
C LEU A 361 -1.36 -6.91 -14.25
N LEU A 362 -1.69 -7.45 -15.44
CA LEU A 362 -2.49 -8.66 -15.58
C LEU A 362 -1.85 -9.87 -14.88
N ARG A 363 -0.54 -10.04 -15.03
CA ARG A 363 0.20 -11.13 -14.39
C ARG A 363 0.17 -10.99 -12.87
N SER A 364 0.39 -9.77 -12.36
CA SER A 364 0.40 -9.53 -10.93
C SER A 364 -0.99 -9.67 -10.32
N THR A 365 -2.05 -9.18 -10.98
CA THR A 365 -3.43 -9.32 -10.48
C THR A 365 -3.92 -10.76 -10.48
N ALA A 366 -3.36 -11.62 -11.35
CA ALA A 366 -3.63 -13.05 -11.31
C ALA A 366 -3.26 -13.72 -9.97
N LEU A 367 -2.29 -13.17 -9.24
CA LEU A 367 -1.93 -13.64 -7.89
C LEU A 367 -3.07 -13.44 -6.87
N LEU A 368 -3.97 -12.52 -7.13
CA LEU A 368 -5.07 -12.13 -6.23
C LEU A 368 -6.43 -12.74 -6.64
N LEU A 369 -6.47 -13.55 -7.71
CA LEU A 369 -7.72 -14.16 -8.16
C LEU A 369 -8.29 -15.09 -7.10
N GLY A 370 -9.58 -14.87 -6.78
CA GLY A 370 -10.31 -15.65 -5.76
C GLY A 370 -10.10 -15.16 -4.32
N GLU A 371 -9.24 -14.16 -4.10
CA GLU A 371 -9.07 -13.57 -2.77
C GLU A 371 -10.12 -12.51 -2.47
N ARG A 372 -10.71 -12.57 -1.28
CA ARG A 372 -11.61 -11.53 -0.76
C ARG A 372 -10.83 -10.54 0.07
N VAL A 373 -10.83 -9.29 -0.35
CA VAL A 373 -10.12 -8.20 0.33
C VAL A 373 -11.15 -7.18 0.81
N ASP A 374 -11.10 -6.83 2.10
CA ASP A 374 -11.98 -5.78 2.64
C ASP A 374 -11.61 -4.40 2.10
N ASP A 375 -12.59 -3.50 2.03
CA ASP A 375 -12.41 -2.14 1.54
C ASP A 375 -12.10 -1.12 2.65
N MET A 376 -11.84 -1.55 3.89
CA MET A 376 -11.69 -0.73 5.11
C MET A 376 -12.98 -0.05 5.59
N ASP A 377 -14.14 -0.32 4.98
CA ASP A 377 -15.43 0.31 5.34
C ASP A 377 -16.58 -0.71 5.34
N GLU A 378 -16.30 -1.95 5.79
CA GLU A 378 -17.25 -3.06 5.92
C GLU A 378 -17.73 -3.65 4.56
N GLY A 379 -17.15 -3.24 3.43
CA GLY A 379 -17.37 -3.79 2.09
C GLY A 379 -16.22 -4.68 1.61
N GLU A 380 -16.36 -5.18 0.37
CA GLU A 380 -15.30 -5.91 -0.33
C GLU A 380 -14.70 -5.03 -1.44
N GLU A 381 -13.38 -5.00 -1.52
CA GLU A 381 -12.64 -4.36 -2.62
C GLU A 381 -12.61 -5.31 -3.82
N ASN A 382 -12.70 -4.78 -5.03
CA ASN A 382 -12.59 -5.57 -6.25
C ASN A 382 -11.68 -4.88 -7.29
N LEU A 383 -11.18 -5.66 -8.25
CA LEU A 383 -10.29 -5.20 -9.31
C LEU A 383 -11.03 -4.88 -10.62
N VAL A 384 -12.37 -4.78 -10.59
CA VAL A 384 -13.18 -4.53 -11.78
C VAL A 384 -12.85 -3.16 -12.39
N GLY A 385 -12.61 -3.16 -13.70
CA GLY A 385 -12.26 -1.96 -14.47
C GLY A 385 -10.85 -1.43 -14.21
N TYR A 386 -10.00 -2.21 -13.51
CA TYR A 386 -8.61 -1.84 -13.28
C TYR A 386 -7.77 -2.13 -14.54
N ARG A 387 -7.18 -1.09 -15.13
CA ARG A 387 -6.47 -1.19 -16.40
C ARG A 387 -5.23 -0.32 -16.45
N SER A 388 -4.23 -0.74 -17.23
CA SER A 388 -3.03 0.06 -17.50
C SER A 388 -3.23 0.97 -18.72
N SER A 389 -2.58 2.14 -18.67
CA SER A 389 -2.56 3.13 -19.75
C SER A 389 -1.60 2.76 -20.89
N PHE A 390 -0.70 1.78 -20.72
CA PHE A 390 0.27 1.41 -21.75
C PHE A 390 0.57 -0.09 -21.77
N ARG A 391 1.16 -0.55 -22.88
CA ARG A 391 1.61 -1.93 -23.10
C ARG A 391 3.11 -2.04 -22.87
N GLY A 392 3.58 -3.24 -22.50
CA GLY A 392 4.99 -3.55 -22.26
C GLY A 392 5.34 -4.99 -22.64
N HIS A 393 6.46 -5.45 -22.14
CA HIS A 393 6.88 -6.83 -22.33
C HIS A 393 6.10 -7.78 -21.42
N GLN A 394 5.90 -9.01 -21.89
CA GLN A 394 5.35 -10.08 -21.06
C GLN A 394 6.30 -10.34 -19.89
N PRO A 395 5.79 -10.45 -18.65
CA PRO A 395 6.57 -10.92 -17.53
C PRO A 395 7.17 -12.30 -17.80
N GLU A 396 8.44 -12.46 -17.49
CA GLU A 396 9.12 -13.72 -17.64
C GLU A 396 9.17 -14.47 -16.32
N THR A 397 9.01 -15.81 -16.39
CA THR A 397 9.17 -16.71 -15.25
C THR A 397 10.14 -17.82 -15.59
N ALA A 398 11.01 -18.21 -14.64
CA ALA A 398 11.96 -19.28 -14.87
C ALA A 398 12.23 -20.11 -13.60
N SER A 399 12.33 -21.42 -13.81
CA SER A 399 12.73 -22.38 -12.77
C SER A 399 14.18 -22.82 -12.96
N PHE A 400 14.88 -23.10 -11.86
CA PHE A 400 16.26 -23.51 -11.87
C PHE A 400 16.46 -24.75 -10.98
N THR A 401 17.56 -25.48 -11.20
CA THR A 401 17.89 -26.68 -10.43
C THR A 401 18.28 -26.35 -8.99
N ASP A 402 18.99 -25.24 -8.82
CA ASP A 402 19.53 -24.82 -7.54
C ASP A 402 19.68 -23.28 -7.48
N GLU A 403 20.03 -22.78 -6.31
CA GLU A 403 20.19 -21.36 -6.05
C GLU A 403 21.32 -20.72 -6.88
N ALA A 404 22.42 -21.44 -7.12
CA ALA A 404 23.54 -20.91 -7.90
C ALA A 404 23.16 -20.71 -9.37
N ALA A 405 22.40 -21.65 -9.95
CA ALA A 405 21.86 -21.53 -11.30
C ALA A 405 20.86 -20.38 -11.43
N GLU A 406 20.00 -20.17 -10.41
CA GLU A 406 19.07 -19.05 -10.33
C GLU A 406 19.82 -17.71 -10.29
N ILE A 407 20.81 -17.56 -9.39
CA ILE A 407 21.63 -16.35 -9.28
C ILE A 407 22.38 -16.07 -10.58
N ALA A 408 22.96 -17.10 -11.22
CA ALA A 408 23.63 -16.95 -12.51
C ALA A 408 22.66 -16.44 -13.62
N ALA A 409 21.42 -16.90 -13.61
CA ALA A 409 20.39 -16.40 -14.53
C ALA A 409 20.00 -14.95 -14.25
N ILE A 410 19.89 -14.56 -12.99
CA ILE A 410 19.63 -13.18 -12.55
C ILE A 410 20.75 -12.27 -13.06
N ILE A 411 22.03 -12.65 -12.91
CA ILE A 411 23.18 -11.88 -13.40
C ILE A 411 23.06 -11.67 -14.91
N ARG A 412 22.81 -12.73 -15.69
CA ARG A 412 22.62 -12.62 -17.14
C ARG A 412 21.48 -11.68 -17.53
N ARG A 413 20.38 -11.73 -16.78
CA ARG A 413 19.22 -10.85 -16.98
C ARG A 413 19.57 -9.38 -16.72
N VAL A 414 20.22 -9.10 -15.61
CA VAL A 414 20.67 -7.74 -15.26
C VAL A 414 21.65 -7.23 -16.31
N GLN A 415 22.65 -8.01 -16.69
CA GLN A 415 23.60 -7.64 -17.75
C GLN A 415 22.90 -7.32 -19.07
N HIS A 416 21.86 -8.08 -19.42
CA HIS A 416 21.06 -7.83 -20.61
C HIS A 416 20.39 -6.45 -20.54
N TRP A 417 19.73 -6.11 -19.44
CA TRP A 417 19.10 -4.80 -19.25
C TRP A 417 20.12 -3.65 -19.27
N LEU A 418 21.26 -3.81 -18.61
CA LEU A 418 22.32 -2.80 -18.62
C LEU A 418 22.88 -2.55 -20.04
N ARG A 419 23.05 -3.62 -20.84
CA ARG A 419 23.44 -3.50 -22.26
C ARG A 419 22.40 -2.79 -23.13
N GLN A 420 21.13 -2.84 -22.74
CA GLN A 420 20.04 -2.08 -23.39
C GLN A 420 19.98 -0.62 -22.95
N GLY A 421 20.93 -0.15 -22.14
CA GLY A 421 20.98 1.22 -21.65
C GLY A 421 20.05 1.50 -20.45
N ILE A 422 19.53 0.45 -19.78
CA ILE A 422 18.81 0.62 -18.52
C ILE A 422 19.81 1.04 -17.44
N ARG A 423 19.54 2.15 -16.74
CA ARG A 423 20.41 2.63 -15.66
C ARG A 423 20.33 1.69 -14.46
N PRO A 424 21.48 1.31 -13.84
CA PRO A 424 21.54 0.33 -12.74
C PRO A 424 20.60 0.68 -11.57
N GLU A 425 20.53 1.93 -11.18
CA GLU A 425 19.69 2.42 -10.06
C GLU A 425 18.19 2.30 -10.33
N THR A 426 17.78 2.03 -11.58
CA THR A 426 16.39 1.76 -11.96
C THR A 426 16.07 0.27 -12.07
N VAL A 427 17.01 -0.59 -11.69
CA VAL A 427 16.87 -2.06 -11.62
C VAL A 427 16.82 -2.48 -10.17
N ALA A 428 15.87 -3.33 -9.80
CA ALA A 428 15.79 -3.91 -8.46
C ALA A 428 15.78 -5.43 -8.49
N ILE A 429 16.40 -6.02 -7.48
CA ILE A 429 16.33 -7.46 -7.16
C ILE A 429 15.77 -7.59 -5.76
N THR A 430 14.71 -8.37 -5.63
CA THR A 430 14.06 -8.58 -4.35
C THR A 430 13.78 -10.05 -4.09
N SER A 431 13.82 -10.44 -2.82
CA SER A 431 13.49 -11.77 -2.36
C SER A 431 12.78 -11.72 -1.01
N ARG A 432 12.14 -12.81 -0.61
CA ARG A 432 11.48 -12.88 0.71
C ARG A 432 12.48 -12.91 1.84
N ARG A 433 13.63 -13.56 1.64
CA ARG A 433 14.70 -13.72 2.63
C ARG A 433 15.87 -12.79 2.33
N ARG A 434 16.39 -12.15 3.36
CA ARG A 434 17.55 -11.26 3.27
C ARG A 434 18.80 -11.97 2.74
N HIS A 435 19.06 -13.18 3.22
CA HIS A 435 20.25 -13.95 2.86
C HIS A 435 20.38 -14.23 1.36
N PHE A 436 19.26 -14.52 0.65
CA PHE A 436 19.30 -14.68 -0.81
C PHE A 436 19.77 -13.39 -1.50
N GLY A 437 19.25 -12.25 -1.06
CA GLY A 437 19.64 -10.93 -1.59
C GLY A 437 21.14 -10.63 -1.36
N GLU A 438 21.69 -10.99 -0.21
CA GLU A 438 23.11 -10.83 0.12
C GLU A 438 23.99 -11.65 -0.83
N ARG A 439 23.66 -12.93 -1.04
CA ARG A 439 24.39 -13.80 -1.98
C ARG A 439 24.27 -13.31 -3.44
N ALA A 440 23.10 -12.84 -3.82
CA ALA A 440 22.93 -12.24 -5.16
C ALA A 440 23.79 -10.98 -5.32
N ALA A 441 23.91 -10.15 -4.27
CA ALA A 441 24.77 -8.96 -4.28
C ALA A 441 26.25 -9.32 -4.45
N GLU A 442 26.75 -10.31 -3.69
CA GLU A 442 28.13 -10.81 -3.79
C GLU A 442 28.42 -11.32 -5.21
N ALA A 443 27.51 -12.10 -5.78
CA ALA A 443 27.68 -12.66 -7.13
C ALA A 443 27.62 -11.58 -8.23
N LEU A 444 26.78 -10.55 -8.08
CA LEU A 444 26.76 -9.39 -8.98
C LEU A 444 28.04 -8.58 -8.90
N ALA A 445 28.54 -8.35 -7.69
CA ALA A 445 29.82 -7.65 -7.48
C ALA A 445 30.98 -8.42 -8.12
N ALA A 446 31.03 -9.75 -8.00
CA ALA A 446 32.00 -10.62 -8.68
C ALA A 446 31.89 -10.52 -10.22
N ALA A 447 30.69 -10.25 -10.74
CA ALA A 447 30.44 -10.00 -12.18
C ALA A 447 30.68 -8.53 -12.61
N GLY A 448 31.23 -7.70 -11.75
CA GLY A 448 31.54 -6.28 -12.03
C GLY A 448 30.32 -5.36 -12.01
N ILE A 449 29.20 -5.76 -11.40
CA ILE A 449 27.97 -4.98 -11.30
C ILE A 449 27.84 -4.44 -9.88
N SER A 450 27.90 -3.11 -9.74
CA SER A 450 27.70 -2.44 -8.46
C SER A 450 26.27 -2.61 -7.94
N THR A 451 26.12 -2.80 -6.64
CA THR A 451 24.84 -2.94 -5.97
C THR A 451 24.70 -1.98 -4.80
N SER A 452 23.48 -1.65 -4.42
CA SER A 452 23.15 -0.86 -3.23
C SER A 452 21.87 -1.37 -2.57
N GLN A 453 21.73 -1.12 -1.28
CA GLN A 453 20.52 -1.55 -0.54
C GLN A 453 19.31 -0.70 -0.92
N LEU A 454 18.10 -1.31 -0.90
CA LEU A 454 16.84 -0.62 -1.22
C LEU A 454 16.54 0.56 -0.28
N ASP A 455 16.95 0.47 0.97
CA ASP A 455 16.75 1.50 2.01
C ASP A 455 17.89 2.53 2.10
N ASP A 456 18.94 2.37 1.33
CA ASP A 456 20.03 3.34 1.29
C ASP A 456 19.69 4.49 0.31
N VAL A 457 19.19 5.58 0.88
CA VAL A 457 18.80 6.79 0.13
C VAL A 457 20.02 7.62 -0.30
N ALA A 458 21.15 7.46 0.39
CA ALA A 458 22.36 8.25 0.16
C ALA A 458 23.22 7.72 -0.98
N THR A 459 23.13 6.43 -1.31
CA THR A 459 23.95 5.81 -2.34
C THR A 459 23.35 6.04 -3.72
N THR A 460 23.97 6.92 -4.49
CA THR A 460 23.65 7.14 -5.90
C THR A 460 24.43 6.15 -6.75
N GLY A 461 23.72 5.16 -7.31
CA GLY A 461 24.28 4.21 -8.28
C GLY A 461 24.17 2.74 -7.85
N GLY A 462 24.28 1.84 -8.84
CA GLY A 462 24.20 0.38 -8.63
C GLY A 462 22.78 -0.19 -8.65
N VAL A 463 22.70 -1.51 -8.88
CA VAL A 463 21.44 -2.29 -8.84
C VAL A 463 20.93 -2.35 -7.41
N ARG A 464 19.65 -2.07 -7.22
CA ARG A 464 19.02 -1.99 -5.89
C ARG A 464 18.64 -3.37 -5.40
N ILE A 465 19.08 -3.76 -4.20
CA ILE A 465 18.79 -5.10 -3.63
C ILE A 465 18.16 -4.99 -2.25
N GLY A 466 17.16 -5.85 -1.98
CA GLY A 466 16.56 -5.93 -0.66
C GLY A 466 15.40 -6.90 -0.59
N THR A 467 14.73 -6.93 0.56
CA THR A 467 13.57 -7.79 0.78
C THR A 467 12.31 -7.23 0.15
N MET A 468 11.34 -8.10 -0.16
CA MET A 468 10.03 -7.70 -0.72
C MET A 468 9.33 -6.62 0.13
N HIS A 469 9.47 -6.64 1.47
CA HIS A 469 8.91 -5.61 2.35
C HIS A 469 9.47 -4.21 2.07
N LYS A 470 10.76 -4.12 1.74
CA LYS A 470 11.43 -2.85 1.43
C LYS A 470 11.08 -2.30 0.04
N MET A 471 10.41 -3.10 -0.80
CA MET A 471 9.92 -2.66 -2.12
C MET A 471 8.73 -1.70 -2.02
N LYS A 472 8.03 -1.69 -0.89
CA LYS A 472 6.82 -0.89 -0.73
C LYS A 472 7.10 0.60 -0.94
N GLY A 473 6.26 1.25 -1.78
CA GLY A 473 6.39 2.65 -2.15
C GLY A 473 7.46 2.96 -3.20
N LEU A 474 8.39 2.04 -3.46
CA LEU A 474 9.44 2.23 -4.47
C LEU A 474 8.95 1.86 -5.88
N GLU A 475 9.70 2.31 -6.89
CA GLU A 475 9.39 2.07 -8.31
C GLU A 475 10.68 1.87 -9.10
N PHE A 476 10.65 0.88 -10.00
CA PHE A 476 11.79 0.52 -10.83
C PHE A 476 11.37 0.26 -12.28
N ARG A 477 12.26 0.49 -13.22
CA ARG A 477 12.01 0.10 -14.60
C ARG A 477 11.97 -1.41 -14.76
N CYS A 478 12.94 -2.10 -14.14
CA CYS A 478 13.07 -3.54 -14.20
C CYS A 478 13.15 -4.13 -12.79
N VAL A 479 12.42 -5.22 -12.55
CA VAL A 479 12.42 -5.91 -11.26
C VAL A 479 12.66 -7.40 -11.44
N VAL A 480 13.54 -7.94 -10.64
CA VAL A 480 13.67 -9.38 -10.38
C VAL A 480 13.01 -9.70 -9.05
N VAL A 481 12.05 -10.62 -9.06
CA VAL A 481 11.46 -11.21 -7.85
C VAL A 481 11.98 -12.64 -7.76
N ALA A 482 12.92 -12.88 -6.87
CA ALA A 482 13.69 -14.12 -6.79
C ALA A 482 13.32 -14.99 -5.58
N ASP A 483 13.73 -16.26 -5.61
CA ASP A 483 13.51 -17.27 -4.55
C ASP A 483 12.00 -17.48 -4.27
N VAL A 484 11.15 -17.41 -5.33
CA VAL A 484 9.68 -17.54 -5.23
C VAL A 484 9.31 -19.03 -5.22
N ARG A 485 9.69 -19.73 -4.17
CA ARG A 485 9.52 -21.19 -3.99
C ARG A 485 8.73 -21.56 -2.76
N ALA A 486 8.28 -22.82 -2.74
CA ALA A 486 7.55 -23.41 -1.62
C ALA A 486 8.33 -23.26 -0.29
N GLY A 487 7.62 -22.92 0.79
CA GLY A 487 8.16 -22.68 2.12
C GLY A 487 8.89 -21.33 2.32
N ILE A 488 9.13 -20.60 1.23
CA ILE A 488 9.72 -19.26 1.25
C ILE A 488 8.70 -18.18 0.83
N VAL A 489 7.86 -18.47 -0.13
CA VAL A 489 6.74 -17.61 -0.50
C VAL A 489 5.49 -18.51 -0.63
N PRO A 490 4.62 -18.55 0.40
CA PRO A 490 4.71 -17.88 1.70
C PRO A 490 5.86 -18.39 2.57
N LEU A 491 6.37 -17.51 3.44
CA LEU A 491 7.39 -17.92 4.41
C LEU A 491 6.73 -18.72 5.54
N THR A 492 7.07 -19.99 5.66
CA THR A 492 6.45 -20.90 6.65
C THR A 492 6.47 -20.34 8.08
N ALA A 493 7.58 -19.70 8.48
CA ALA A 493 7.71 -19.11 9.81
C ALA A 493 6.85 -17.84 10.02
N ALA A 494 6.32 -17.25 8.96
CA ALA A 494 5.45 -16.07 9.02
C ALA A 494 3.97 -16.42 8.99
N VAL A 495 3.63 -17.69 8.76
CA VAL A 495 2.23 -18.17 8.65
C VAL A 495 1.87 -18.96 9.91
N THR A 496 0.82 -18.52 10.58
CA THR A 496 0.26 -19.19 11.76
C THR A 496 -0.19 -20.61 11.41
N ASN A 497 0.06 -21.58 12.29
CA ASN A 497 -0.43 -22.96 12.09
C ASN A 497 -1.98 -22.94 12.04
N PRO A 498 -2.61 -23.52 10.99
CA PRO A 498 -4.08 -23.55 10.87
C PRO A 498 -4.79 -24.29 11.99
N GLU A 499 -4.13 -25.25 12.67
CA GLU A 499 -4.67 -25.94 13.83
C GLU A 499 -4.75 -25.03 15.07
N VAL A 500 -3.89 -24.01 15.15
CA VAL A 500 -3.83 -23.06 16.26
C VAL A 500 -4.84 -21.93 16.06
N ASP A 501 -4.82 -21.28 14.89
CA ASP A 501 -5.76 -20.24 14.50
C ASP A 501 -6.00 -20.25 12.99
N PRO A 502 -7.08 -20.90 12.52
CA PRO A 502 -7.40 -20.99 11.09
C PRO A 502 -7.62 -19.62 10.43
N GLN A 503 -8.19 -18.67 11.15
CA GLN A 503 -8.48 -17.35 10.60
C GLN A 503 -7.19 -16.52 10.46
N GLN A 504 -6.32 -16.56 11.46
CA GLN A 504 -5.02 -15.90 11.39
C GLN A 504 -4.16 -16.54 10.29
N HIS A 505 -4.21 -17.87 10.13
CA HIS A 505 -3.56 -18.56 9.02
C HIS A 505 -3.96 -17.96 7.66
N GLN A 506 -5.27 -17.77 7.43
CA GLN A 506 -5.75 -17.18 6.18
C GLN A 506 -5.30 -15.72 6.01
N GLN A 507 -5.27 -14.96 7.09
CA GLN A 507 -4.80 -13.57 7.06
C GLN A 507 -3.30 -13.49 6.74
N ASP A 508 -2.49 -14.37 7.34
CA ASP A 508 -1.05 -14.45 7.09
C ASP A 508 -0.78 -14.85 5.64
N LEU A 509 -1.51 -15.85 5.11
CA LEU A 509 -1.41 -16.23 3.70
C LEU A 509 -1.76 -15.07 2.78
N GLN A 510 -2.82 -14.32 3.09
CA GLN A 510 -3.20 -13.15 2.31
C GLN A 510 -2.13 -12.05 2.37
N ALA A 511 -1.54 -11.79 3.53
CA ALA A 511 -0.45 -10.82 3.69
C ALA A 511 0.79 -11.22 2.86
N GLU A 512 1.18 -12.51 2.89
CA GLU A 512 2.29 -13.04 2.09
C GLU A 512 2.01 -12.95 0.58
N ARG A 513 0.77 -13.20 0.17
CA ARG A 513 0.32 -13.06 -1.22
C ARG A 513 0.34 -11.60 -1.68
N ASN A 514 -0.16 -10.69 -0.85
CA ASN A 514 -0.10 -9.26 -1.08
C ASN A 514 1.35 -8.77 -1.18
N LEU A 515 2.25 -9.34 -0.38
CA LEU A 515 3.67 -8.99 -0.42
C LEU A 515 4.31 -9.36 -1.76
N LEU A 516 4.00 -10.55 -2.30
CA LEU A 516 4.43 -10.94 -3.65
C LEU A 516 3.82 -10.03 -4.71
N PHE A 517 2.52 -9.72 -4.61
CA PHE A 517 1.84 -8.79 -5.50
C PHE A 517 2.48 -7.40 -5.48
N VAL A 518 2.79 -6.87 -4.30
CA VAL A 518 3.49 -5.58 -4.15
C VAL A 518 4.83 -5.64 -4.86
N ALA A 519 5.64 -6.68 -4.64
CA ALA A 519 6.96 -6.83 -5.26
C ALA A 519 6.86 -6.83 -6.80
N CYS A 520 5.93 -7.60 -7.37
CA CYS A 520 5.72 -7.68 -8.83
C CYS A 520 5.26 -6.34 -9.42
N THR A 521 4.36 -5.63 -8.75
CA THR A 521 3.82 -4.34 -9.23
C THR A 521 4.76 -3.15 -9.06
N ARG A 522 5.97 -3.35 -8.53
CA ARG A 522 7.03 -2.33 -8.53
C ARG A 522 7.72 -2.20 -9.88
N ALA A 523 7.57 -3.20 -10.77
CA ALA A 523 8.09 -3.17 -12.12
C ALA A 523 7.24 -2.29 -13.03
N ARG A 524 7.91 -1.44 -13.82
CA ARG A 524 7.27 -0.62 -14.84
C ARG A 524 7.34 -1.28 -16.22
N ASP A 525 8.56 -1.60 -16.66
CA ASP A 525 8.87 -2.00 -18.03
C ASP A 525 9.10 -3.52 -18.17
N SER A 526 9.77 -4.14 -17.20
CA SER A 526 10.13 -5.57 -17.22
C SER A 526 10.08 -6.22 -15.85
N LEU A 527 9.47 -7.40 -15.79
CA LEU A 527 9.37 -8.22 -14.57
C LEU A 527 9.93 -9.62 -14.89
N PHE A 528 10.88 -10.07 -14.05
CA PHE A 528 11.41 -11.42 -14.05
C PHE A 528 11.17 -12.09 -12.70
N VAL A 529 10.41 -13.19 -12.68
CA VAL A 529 10.13 -13.98 -11.47
C VAL A 529 10.88 -15.30 -11.57
N SER A 530 11.69 -15.61 -10.57
CA SER A 530 12.54 -16.80 -10.57
C SER A 530 12.44 -17.62 -9.28
N TRP A 531 12.71 -18.90 -9.41
CA TRP A 531 12.78 -19.83 -8.30
C TRP A 531 13.69 -21.02 -8.62
N HIS A 532 14.13 -21.73 -7.59
CA HIS A 532 14.77 -23.04 -7.71
C HIS A 532 13.99 -24.07 -6.88
N GLY A 533 14.03 -25.33 -7.28
CA GLY A 533 13.22 -26.38 -6.66
C GLY A 533 11.72 -26.20 -6.93
N GLU A 534 10.88 -26.56 -5.95
CA GLU A 534 9.42 -26.50 -6.07
C GLU A 534 8.92 -25.04 -6.08
N PRO A 535 8.08 -24.65 -7.02
CA PRO A 535 7.55 -23.28 -7.09
C PRO A 535 6.64 -22.96 -5.91
N SER A 536 6.51 -21.67 -5.62
CA SER A 536 5.51 -21.16 -4.67
C SER A 536 4.10 -21.60 -5.05
N THR A 537 3.27 -21.97 -4.06
CA THR A 537 1.85 -22.26 -4.26
C THR A 537 1.05 -21.05 -4.77
N PHE A 538 1.60 -19.84 -4.65
CA PHE A 538 1.00 -18.62 -5.20
C PHE A 538 1.22 -18.47 -6.72
N LEU A 539 2.20 -19.16 -7.28
CA LEU A 539 2.40 -19.22 -8.73
C LEU A 539 1.42 -20.23 -9.32
N HIS A 540 0.31 -19.75 -9.83
CA HIS A 540 -0.75 -20.61 -10.37
C HIS A 540 -0.26 -21.46 -11.54
N PRO A 541 -0.70 -22.76 -11.69
CA PRO A 541 -0.33 -23.63 -12.80
C PRO A 541 -0.82 -23.15 -14.18
N ALA A 542 -1.73 -22.17 -14.23
CA ALA A 542 -2.17 -21.53 -15.48
C ALA A 542 -1.13 -20.57 -16.09
N LEU A 543 0.00 -20.38 -15.45
CA LEU A 543 1.08 -19.55 -15.97
C LEU A 543 2.02 -20.45 -16.80
N PRO A 544 2.09 -20.27 -18.16
CA PRO A 544 2.99 -21.07 -18.99
C PRO A 544 4.42 -20.93 -18.48
N THR A 545 4.97 -22.02 -17.97
CA THR A 545 6.41 -22.16 -17.75
C THR A 545 7.04 -22.35 -19.13
N GLU A 546 7.71 -21.35 -19.67
CA GLU A 546 8.67 -21.61 -20.73
C GLU A 546 9.81 -22.44 -20.13
N HIS A 547 9.71 -23.75 -20.33
CA HIS A 547 10.89 -24.60 -20.16
C HIS A 547 11.94 -24.07 -21.13
N THR A 548 13.02 -23.53 -20.58
CA THR A 548 14.25 -23.31 -21.35
C THR A 548 14.63 -24.66 -21.93
N ARG A 549 14.31 -24.89 -23.21
CA ARG A 549 14.90 -25.98 -23.98
C ARG A 549 16.39 -25.74 -23.93
N GLY A 550 17.08 -26.62 -23.20
CA GLY A 550 18.52 -26.67 -23.23
C GLY A 550 18.96 -26.76 -24.69
N SER A 551 19.65 -25.73 -25.14
CA SER A 551 20.40 -25.78 -26.38
C SER A 551 21.41 -26.92 -26.27
N ARG A 552 21.20 -27.95 -27.10
CA ARG A 552 22.27 -28.89 -27.47
C ARG A 552 23.32 -28.18 -28.30
#